data_363efa81e4814d65ed06708749a60eb2
#
_entry.id   363efa81e4814d65ed06708749a60eb2
#
_cell.length_a   1.000
_cell.length_b   1.000
_cell.length_c   1.000
_cell.angle_alpha   90.00
_cell.angle_beta   90.00
_cell.angle_gamma   90.00
#
_symmetry.space_group_name_H-M   'P 1'
#
loop_
_entity.id
_entity.type
_entity.pdbx_description
1 polymer ?
#
loop_
_entity_poly.entity_id
_entity_poly.type
_entity_poly.pdbx_seq_one_letter_code
_entity_poly.pdbx_strand_id
1 'polypeptide(L)'
;VRNLSKYYGTHRAVDNISFTVADGEIVGFLGPNGAGKTTTIRILTCFQPATSGSATVAGHDVFTESLAVRAAVGYMPENVPLYPEMRVREYLRFRGKLRGLDGTAREAAIDRVTQRCWLEDVINRPISQLSKGFRQRVGLADALLHNPPVLILDEPTVGLDPTQIRETRSLIRELAPDHTVILSSHILPEVEATCQRIIIIHKGKLVASGSPSELRERISEGAKVIAEIKGAPDEIGAAVRQLPGVTDVQAERRDGWTRLAVVAASDLRETIAQTAFTRGWAVRELHRDAASLEDFFVKIVTGAHEQE
;
A
#
# COMPACT_ATOMS: atom_id res chain seq x y z
N VAL A 1 -15.16 8.61 -4.66
CA VAL A 1 -14.43 9.84 -5.01
C VAL A 1 -14.64 10.10 -6.49
N ARG A 2 -14.98 11.33 -6.85
CA ARG A 2 -15.25 11.74 -8.24
C ARG A 2 -14.58 13.06 -8.55
N ASN A 3 -13.64 13.05 -9.49
CA ASN A 3 -12.93 14.23 -10.01
C ASN A 3 -12.37 15.15 -8.91
N LEU A 4 -11.88 14.54 -7.81
CA LEU A 4 -11.44 15.25 -6.61
C LEU A 4 -10.15 16.00 -6.90
N SER A 5 -10.11 17.30 -6.54
CA SER A 5 -8.92 18.12 -6.65
C SER A 5 -8.69 18.97 -5.41
N LYS A 6 -7.42 19.18 -5.08
CA LYS A 6 -6.99 20.07 -4.00
C LYS A 6 -5.78 20.88 -4.40
N TYR A 7 -5.92 22.19 -4.37
CA TYR A 7 -4.85 23.13 -4.65
C TYR A 7 -4.53 23.97 -3.40
N TYR A 8 -3.25 24.24 -3.20
CA TYR A 8 -2.73 25.17 -2.21
C TYR A 8 -1.96 26.28 -2.97
N GLY A 9 -2.66 27.38 -3.24
CA GLY A 9 -2.16 28.40 -4.17
C GLY A 9 -1.94 27.78 -5.55
N THR A 10 -0.73 27.82 -6.06
CA THR A 10 -0.34 27.21 -7.36
C THR A 10 -0.01 25.72 -7.27
N HIS A 11 0.20 25.18 -6.07
CA HIS A 11 0.57 23.77 -5.88
C HIS A 11 -0.66 22.86 -5.96
N ARG A 12 -0.65 21.91 -6.91
CA ARG A 12 -1.68 20.88 -7.09
C ARG A 12 -1.33 19.66 -6.26
N ALA A 13 -1.86 19.60 -5.03
CA ALA A 13 -1.63 18.46 -4.15
C ALA A 13 -2.45 17.22 -4.53
N VAL A 14 -3.65 17.42 -5.10
CA VAL A 14 -4.51 16.40 -5.70
C VAL A 14 -5.11 16.97 -6.97
N ASP A 15 -5.06 16.23 -8.06
CA ASP A 15 -5.43 16.67 -9.39
C ASP A 15 -6.36 15.68 -10.08
N ASN A 16 -7.65 15.95 -10.03
CA ASN A 16 -8.71 15.22 -10.75
C ASN A 16 -8.73 13.70 -10.53
N ILE A 17 -8.63 13.24 -9.28
CA ILE A 17 -8.64 11.81 -8.97
C ILE A 17 -10.07 11.28 -8.82
N SER A 18 -10.29 10.06 -9.33
CA SER A 18 -11.56 9.34 -9.18
C SER A 18 -11.27 7.89 -8.85
N PHE A 19 -11.92 7.36 -7.79
CA PHE A 19 -11.83 5.97 -7.38
C PHE A 19 -13.00 5.57 -6.50
N THR A 20 -13.24 4.29 -6.40
CA THR A 20 -14.24 3.68 -5.50
C THR A 20 -13.54 2.68 -4.59
N VAL A 21 -14.13 2.41 -3.44
CA VAL A 21 -13.72 1.34 -2.50
C VAL A 21 -14.99 0.57 -2.18
N ALA A 22 -14.93 -0.76 -2.32
CA ALA A 22 -16.05 -1.63 -2.01
C ALA A 22 -16.17 -1.86 -0.49
N ASP A 23 -17.35 -2.22 -0.03
CA ASP A 23 -17.56 -2.56 1.38
C ASP A 23 -16.76 -3.82 1.74
N GLY A 24 -16.09 -3.78 2.90
CA GLY A 24 -15.23 -4.86 3.37
C GLY A 24 -13.88 -4.99 2.64
N GLU A 25 -13.55 -4.07 1.72
CA GLU A 25 -12.29 -4.08 0.99
C GLU A 25 -11.16 -3.42 1.80
N ILE A 26 -9.94 -4.01 1.74
CA ILE A 26 -8.71 -3.35 2.17
C ILE A 26 -8.02 -2.75 0.95
N VAL A 27 -8.00 -1.42 0.86
CA VAL A 27 -7.34 -0.69 -0.22
C VAL A 27 -6.08 0.00 0.29
N GLY A 28 -4.96 -0.27 -0.39
CA GLY A 28 -3.71 0.43 -0.17
C GLY A 28 -3.58 1.68 -1.06
N PHE A 29 -3.37 2.83 -0.45
CA PHE A 29 -3.11 4.10 -1.14
C PHE A 29 -1.61 4.34 -1.18
N LEU A 30 -0.94 3.90 -2.25
CA LEU A 30 0.51 3.86 -2.40
C LEU A 30 1.02 5.10 -3.14
N GLY A 31 2.12 5.67 -2.68
CA GLY A 31 2.79 6.76 -3.38
C GLY A 31 3.95 7.34 -2.58
N PRO A 32 4.91 8.04 -3.21
CA PRO A 32 6.00 8.69 -2.52
C PRO A 32 5.51 9.82 -1.60
N ASN A 33 6.42 10.36 -0.79
CA ASN A 33 6.11 11.54 0.02
C ASN A 33 5.76 12.72 -0.89
N GLY A 34 4.73 13.48 -0.53
CA GLY A 34 4.21 14.58 -1.35
C GLY A 34 3.32 14.16 -2.53
N ALA A 35 3.05 12.86 -2.74
CA ALA A 35 2.21 12.38 -3.85
C ALA A 35 0.72 12.78 -3.74
N GLY A 36 0.25 13.27 -2.57
CA GLY A 36 -1.14 13.66 -2.34
C GLY A 36 -1.94 12.70 -1.45
N LYS A 37 -1.32 11.63 -0.90
CA LYS A 37 -1.97 10.62 -0.03
C LYS A 37 -2.67 11.26 1.17
N THR A 38 -1.90 11.88 2.06
CA THR A 38 -2.44 12.53 3.28
C THR A 38 -3.44 13.64 2.96
N THR A 39 -3.24 14.38 1.86
CA THR A 39 -4.21 15.39 1.40
C THR A 39 -5.56 14.76 1.05
N THR A 40 -5.55 13.66 0.31
CA THR A 40 -6.76 12.90 -0.04
C THR A 40 -7.44 12.36 1.21
N ILE A 41 -6.67 11.73 2.11
CA ILE A 41 -7.17 11.21 3.39
C ILE A 41 -7.81 12.32 4.24
N ARG A 42 -7.20 13.49 4.34
CA ARG A 42 -7.75 14.63 5.08
C ARG A 42 -9.07 15.14 4.51
N ILE A 43 -9.27 15.03 3.19
CA ILE A 43 -10.56 15.36 2.57
C ILE A 43 -11.60 14.29 2.93
N LEU A 44 -11.27 13.01 2.79
CA LEU A 44 -12.18 11.89 3.11
C LEU A 44 -12.60 11.87 4.60
N THR A 45 -11.73 12.32 5.49
CA THR A 45 -12.00 12.43 6.94
C THR A 45 -12.61 13.76 7.35
N CYS A 46 -13.01 14.60 6.39
CA CYS A 46 -13.57 15.95 6.61
C CYS A 46 -12.67 16.88 7.43
N PHE A 47 -11.34 16.66 7.41
CA PHE A 47 -10.38 17.55 8.07
C PHE A 47 -10.15 18.83 7.27
N GLN A 48 -10.28 18.76 5.95
CA GLN A 48 -10.18 19.90 5.04
C GLN A 48 -11.10 19.72 3.82
N PRO A 49 -11.64 20.81 3.24
CA PRO A 49 -12.44 20.73 2.03
C PRO A 49 -11.57 20.49 0.78
N ALA A 50 -12.15 19.84 -0.23
CA ALA A 50 -11.62 19.83 -1.58
C ALA A 50 -11.71 21.23 -2.23
N THR A 51 -10.92 21.46 -3.28
CA THR A 51 -11.06 22.65 -4.15
C THR A 51 -12.16 22.43 -5.18
N SER A 52 -12.27 21.20 -5.71
CA SER A 52 -13.34 20.78 -6.63
C SER A 52 -13.53 19.27 -6.60
N GLY A 53 -14.60 18.79 -7.24
CA GLY A 53 -15.00 17.40 -7.21
C GLY A 53 -15.81 17.06 -5.97
N SER A 54 -16.09 15.76 -5.76
CA SER A 54 -16.89 15.26 -4.65
C SER A 54 -16.35 13.95 -4.11
N ALA A 55 -16.65 13.64 -2.86
CA ALA A 55 -16.38 12.35 -2.25
C ALA A 55 -17.53 11.97 -1.32
N THR A 56 -17.85 10.67 -1.33
CA THR A 56 -18.86 10.06 -0.45
C THR A 56 -18.19 8.97 0.36
N VAL A 57 -18.43 8.94 1.66
CA VAL A 57 -17.90 7.92 2.58
C VAL A 57 -19.05 7.35 3.39
N ALA A 58 -19.21 6.03 3.39
CA ALA A 58 -20.32 5.32 4.03
C ALA A 58 -21.72 5.90 3.64
N GLY A 59 -21.89 6.30 2.37
CA GLY A 59 -23.14 6.87 1.86
C GLY A 59 -23.31 8.38 2.08
N HIS A 60 -22.42 9.03 2.84
CA HIS A 60 -22.52 10.45 3.20
C HIS A 60 -21.52 11.32 2.42
N ASP A 61 -21.98 12.46 1.93
CA ASP A 61 -21.11 13.44 1.26
C ASP A 61 -20.17 14.14 2.25
N VAL A 62 -18.87 14.13 1.95
CA VAL A 62 -17.84 14.66 2.87
C VAL A 62 -17.92 16.17 3.11
N PHE A 63 -18.60 16.90 2.23
CA PHE A 63 -18.72 18.34 2.32
C PHE A 63 -20.01 18.78 3.05
N THR A 64 -21.15 18.23 2.68
CA THR A 64 -22.45 18.61 3.19
C THR A 64 -22.87 17.85 4.45
N GLU A 65 -22.39 16.60 4.62
CA GLU A 65 -22.75 15.69 5.72
C GLU A 65 -21.55 15.33 6.60
N SER A 66 -20.64 16.28 6.82
CA SER A 66 -19.35 16.03 7.50
C SER A 66 -19.46 15.42 8.90
N LEU A 67 -20.55 15.65 9.63
CA LEU A 67 -20.77 15.03 10.94
C LEU A 67 -21.11 13.55 10.82
N ALA A 68 -21.95 13.18 9.86
CA ALA A 68 -22.29 11.79 9.57
C ALA A 68 -21.05 11.01 9.08
N VAL A 69 -20.26 11.59 8.18
CA VAL A 69 -18.97 11.01 7.74
C VAL A 69 -18.06 10.77 8.95
N ARG A 70 -17.86 11.76 9.82
CA ARG A 70 -16.98 11.62 11.00
C ARG A 70 -17.50 10.61 12.02
N ALA A 71 -18.81 10.39 12.09
CA ALA A 71 -19.39 9.32 12.91
C ALA A 71 -19.15 7.93 12.30
N ALA A 72 -19.12 7.81 10.96
CA ALA A 72 -18.90 6.57 10.24
C ALA A 72 -17.42 6.23 10.01
N VAL A 73 -16.48 7.13 10.30
CA VAL A 73 -15.05 6.96 10.03
C VAL A 73 -14.24 6.85 11.31
N GLY A 74 -13.44 5.79 11.42
CA GLY A 74 -12.30 5.71 12.32
C GLY A 74 -11.05 6.21 11.61
N TYR A 75 -10.40 7.23 12.11
CA TYR A 75 -9.23 7.82 11.51
C TYR A 75 -8.01 7.75 12.43
N MET A 76 -6.95 7.17 11.93
CA MET A 76 -5.64 7.15 12.56
C MET A 76 -4.66 7.94 11.68
N PRO A 77 -4.24 9.15 12.09
CA PRO A 77 -3.22 9.91 11.37
C PRO A 77 -1.82 9.31 11.58
N GLU A 78 -0.87 9.63 10.70
CA GLU A 78 0.55 9.22 10.79
C GLU A 78 1.15 9.57 12.17
N ASN A 79 0.94 10.80 12.63
CA ASN A 79 1.32 11.23 13.97
C ASN A 79 0.08 11.20 14.87
N VAL A 80 -0.04 10.14 15.66
CA VAL A 80 -1.21 9.95 16.54
C VAL A 80 -1.20 10.99 17.67
N PRO A 81 -2.21 11.87 17.79
CA PRO A 81 -2.28 12.93 18.79
C PRO A 81 -2.75 12.36 20.14
N LEU A 82 -1.85 11.71 20.85
CA LEU A 82 -2.09 11.16 22.17
C LEU A 82 -1.79 12.19 23.28
N TYR A 83 -2.40 12.01 24.44
CA TYR A 83 -2.11 12.79 25.64
C TYR A 83 -1.12 12.02 26.52
N PRO A 84 0.18 12.38 26.52
CA PRO A 84 1.25 11.61 27.16
C PRO A 84 1.06 11.39 28.68
N GLU A 85 0.41 12.33 29.35
CA GLU A 85 0.13 12.32 30.78
C GLU A 85 -1.01 11.37 31.19
N MET A 86 -1.89 11.03 30.24
CA MET A 86 -3.01 10.10 30.48
C MET A 86 -2.56 8.65 30.49
N ARG A 87 -3.23 7.81 31.26
CA ARG A 87 -3.17 6.35 31.09
C ARG A 87 -3.97 5.94 29.86
N VAL A 88 -3.61 4.81 29.24
CA VAL A 88 -4.31 4.32 28.05
C VAL A 88 -5.83 4.24 28.27
N ARG A 89 -6.28 3.62 29.37
CA ARG A 89 -7.73 3.52 29.70
C ARG A 89 -8.38 4.88 29.88
N GLU A 90 -7.72 5.83 30.50
CA GLU A 90 -8.23 7.19 30.71
C GLU A 90 -8.39 7.92 29.37
N TYR A 91 -7.40 7.80 28.50
CA TYR A 91 -7.46 8.34 27.15
C TYR A 91 -8.61 7.75 26.35
N LEU A 92 -8.75 6.43 26.31
CA LEU A 92 -9.85 5.76 25.60
C LEU A 92 -11.23 6.14 26.19
N ARG A 93 -11.35 6.28 27.50
CA ARG A 93 -12.58 6.81 28.14
C ARG A 93 -12.90 8.23 27.70
N PHE A 94 -11.90 9.10 27.67
CA PHE A 94 -12.05 10.48 27.20
C PHE A 94 -12.51 10.51 25.74
N ARG A 95 -11.86 9.73 24.87
CA ARG A 95 -12.19 9.63 23.45
C ARG A 95 -13.60 9.05 23.24
N GLY A 96 -13.97 8.03 24.00
CA GLY A 96 -15.32 7.46 23.95
C GLY A 96 -16.41 8.46 24.34
N LYS A 97 -16.16 9.32 25.34
CA LYS A 97 -17.06 10.43 25.68
C LYS A 97 -17.23 11.42 24.52
N LEU A 98 -16.13 11.77 23.85
CA LEU A 98 -16.17 12.69 22.70
C LEU A 98 -16.91 12.07 21.50
N ARG A 99 -16.95 10.74 21.41
CA ARG A 99 -17.71 9.99 20.38
C ARG A 99 -19.18 9.76 20.80
N GLY A 100 -19.61 10.25 21.95
CA GLY A 100 -20.99 10.13 22.44
C GLY A 100 -21.33 8.74 23.01
N LEU A 101 -20.34 7.89 23.30
CA LEU A 101 -20.59 6.60 23.93
C LEU A 101 -21.04 6.80 25.39
N ASP A 102 -22.15 6.17 25.77
CA ASP A 102 -22.61 6.16 27.17
C ASP A 102 -21.68 5.34 28.08
N GLY A 103 -21.94 5.37 29.41
CA GLY A 103 -21.07 4.75 30.41
C GLY A 103 -20.80 3.27 30.17
N THR A 104 -21.84 2.50 29.94
CA THR A 104 -21.78 1.03 29.78
C THR A 104 -21.22 0.65 28.41
N ALA A 105 -21.75 1.24 27.33
CA ALA A 105 -21.28 1.01 25.98
C ALA A 105 -19.80 1.43 25.82
N ARG A 106 -19.39 2.51 26.48
CA ARG A 106 -18.00 2.98 26.47
C ARG A 106 -17.03 1.98 27.09
N GLU A 107 -17.33 1.44 28.28
CA GLU A 107 -16.45 0.44 28.90
C GLU A 107 -16.37 -0.84 28.06
N ALA A 108 -17.52 -1.33 27.56
CA ALA A 108 -17.55 -2.48 26.65
C ALA A 108 -16.73 -2.22 25.38
N ALA A 109 -16.81 -1.00 24.80
CA ALA A 109 -15.99 -0.62 23.65
C ALA A 109 -14.49 -0.59 23.99
N ILE A 110 -14.11 -0.07 25.17
CA ILE A 110 -12.72 -0.05 25.62
C ILE A 110 -12.19 -1.45 25.78
N ASP A 111 -12.92 -2.35 26.43
CA ASP A 111 -12.48 -3.73 26.63
C ASP A 111 -12.33 -4.46 25.27
N ARG A 112 -13.26 -4.27 24.34
CA ARG A 112 -13.19 -4.80 22.98
C ARG A 112 -11.93 -4.33 22.23
N VAL A 113 -11.66 -3.01 22.21
CA VAL A 113 -10.48 -2.48 21.47
C VAL A 113 -9.17 -2.77 22.19
N THR A 114 -9.18 -2.88 23.52
CA THR A 114 -8.03 -3.32 24.31
C THR A 114 -7.58 -4.70 23.88
N GLN A 115 -8.52 -5.65 23.80
CA GLN A 115 -8.25 -7.01 23.36
C GLN A 115 -7.83 -7.06 21.88
N ARG A 116 -8.59 -6.40 20.99
CA ARG A 116 -8.27 -6.39 19.54
C ARG A 116 -6.92 -5.77 19.21
N CYS A 117 -6.50 -4.76 19.95
CA CYS A 117 -5.22 -4.05 19.70
C CYS A 117 -4.07 -4.53 20.60
N TRP A 118 -4.27 -5.62 21.35
CA TRP A 118 -3.28 -6.22 22.28
C TRP A 118 -2.69 -5.17 23.23
N LEU A 119 -3.56 -4.49 23.95
CA LEU A 119 -3.21 -3.42 24.90
C LEU A 119 -3.37 -3.84 26.37
N GLU A 120 -3.72 -5.09 26.66
CA GLU A 120 -4.03 -5.58 28.01
C GLU A 120 -2.91 -5.28 29.01
N ASP A 121 -1.66 -5.56 28.62
CA ASP A 121 -0.48 -5.36 29.49
C ASP A 121 -0.15 -3.89 29.78
N VAL A 122 -0.65 -2.97 28.94
CA VAL A 122 -0.32 -1.56 29.01
C VAL A 122 -1.51 -0.65 29.30
N ILE A 123 -2.71 -1.19 29.41
CA ILE A 123 -3.96 -0.43 29.52
C ILE A 123 -3.98 0.57 30.69
N ASN A 124 -3.25 0.27 31.76
CA ASN A 124 -3.14 1.12 32.94
C ASN A 124 -1.81 1.93 32.99
N ARG A 125 -0.95 1.83 31.97
CA ARG A 125 0.31 2.58 31.89
C ARG A 125 0.07 3.99 31.34
N PRO A 126 0.86 4.99 31.80
CA PRO A 126 0.91 6.30 31.15
C PRO A 126 1.38 6.17 29.69
N ILE A 127 0.75 6.91 28.79
CA ILE A 127 1.07 6.91 27.35
C ILE A 127 2.51 7.37 27.08
N SER A 128 3.05 8.28 27.92
CA SER A 128 4.44 8.72 27.85
C SER A 128 5.46 7.58 27.99
N GLN A 129 5.10 6.50 28.69
CA GLN A 129 5.99 5.35 28.95
C GLN A 129 5.88 4.26 27.88
N LEU A 130 5.03 4.42 26.87
CA LEU A 130 4.83 3.44 25.83
C LEU A 130 5.87 3.55 24.72
N SER A 131 6.27 2.40 24.16
CA SER A 131 7.02 2.35 22.90
C SER A 131 6.21 3.00 21.76
N LYS A 132 6.88 3.31 20.65
CA LYS A 132 6.19 3.83 19.46
C LYS A 132 5.12 2.86 18.96
N GLY A 133 5.41 1.55 18.94
CA GLY A 133 4.45 0.53 18.52
C GLY A 133 3.19 0.49 19.40
N PHE A 134 3.35 0.55 20.71
CA PHE A 134 2.18 0.62 21.60
C PHE A 134 1.40 1.93 21.42
N ARG A 135 2.06 3.06 21.16
CA ARG A 135 1.34 4.32 20.84
C ARG A 135 0.54 4.21 19.55
N GLN A 136 1.07 3.55 18.52
CA GLN A 136 0.34 3.27 17.27
C GLN A 136 -0.88 2.37 17.54
N ARG A 137 -0.73 1.33 18.35
CA ARG A 137 -1.86 0.46 18.74
C ARG A 137 -2.93 1.22 19.52
N VAL A 138 -2.55 2.16 20.39
CA VAL A 138 -3.51 3.06 21.08
C VAL A 138 -4.24 3.94 20.07
N GLY A 139 -3.54 4.45 19.05
CA GLY A 139 -4.16 5.22 17.96
C GLY A 139 -5.17 4.40 17.15
N LEU A 140 -4.83 3.15 16.85
CA LEU A 140 -5.74 2.23 16.18
C LEU A 140 -6.95 1.87 17.07
N ALA A 141 -6.73 1.66 18.37
CA ALA A 141 -7.80 1.43 19.33
C ALA A 141 -8.76 2.63 19.41
N ASP A 142 -8.24 3.87 19.40
CA ASP A 142 -9.06 5.09 19.32
C ASP A 142 -9.89 5.13 18.03
N ALA A 143 -9.29 4.81 16.87
CA ALA A 143 -9.99 4.76 15.60
C ALA A 143 -11.14 3.72 15.59
N LEU A 144 -10.95 2.59 16.28
CA LEU A 144 -11.91 1.48 16.39
C LEU A 144 -12.96 1.65 17.48
N LEU A 145 -12.80 2.61 18.39
CA LEU A 145 -13.54 2.69 19.64
C LEU A 145 -15.08 2.73 19.44
N HIS A 146 -15.55 3.45 18.44
CA HIS A 146 -16.97 3.59 18.10
C HIS A 146 -17.46 2.60 17.04
N ASN A 147 -16.66 1.58 16.72
CA ASN A 147 -16.95 0.53 15.75
C ASN A 147 -17.41 1.07 14.37
N PRO A 148 -16.60 1.92 13.71
CA PRO A 148 -16.98 2.58 12.46
C PRO A 148 -17.01 1.59 11.28
N PRO A 149 -17.90 1.72 10.29
CA PRO A 149 -17.87 0.90 9.09
C PRO A 149 -16.65 1.15 8.21
N VAL A 150 -16.01 2.31 8.31
CA VAL A 150 -14.83 2.68 7.51
C VAL A 150 -13.65 3.05 8.41
N LEU A 151 -12.49 2.45 8.16
CA LEU A 151 -11.22 2.78 8.79
C LEU A 151 -10.28 3.44 7.78
N ILE A 152 -9.71 4.57 8.15
CA ILE A 152 -8.70 5.28 7.35
C ILE A 152 -7.43 5.38 8.19
N LEU A 153 -6.36 4.74 7.73
CA LEU A 153 -5.08 4.61 8.43
C LEU A 153 -3.99 5.28 7.62
N ASP A 154 -3.45 6.38 8.12
CA ASP A 154 -2.39 7.13 7.42
C ASP A 154 -1.02 6.66 7.92
N GLU A 155 -0.26 5.95 7.06
CA GLU A 155 1.07 5.40 7.33
C GLU A 155 1.15 4.59 8.66
N PRO A 156 0.28 3.58 8.89
CA PRO A 156 0.13 2.92 10.20
C PRO A 156 1.36 2.17 10.69
N THR A 157 2.33 1.90 9.83
CA THR A 157 3.54 1.11 10.10
C THR A 157 4.82 1.95 10.19
N VAL A 158 4.74 3.26 9.94
CA VAL A 158 5.91 4.14 9.92
C VAL A 158 6.67 4.13 11.25
N GLY A 159 7.97 3.77 11.15
CA GLY A 159 8.93 3.78 12.25
C GLY A 159 8.67 2.69 13.30
N LEU A 160 8.00 1.62 12.90
CA LEU A 160 7.91 0.36 13.64
C LEU A 160 9.06 -0.57 13.23
N ASP A 161 9.45 -1.47 14.12
CA ASP A 161 10.37 -2.55 13.78
C ASP A 161 9.67 -3.65 12.94
N PRO A 162 10.44 -4.56 12.27
CA PRO A 162 9.87 -5.57 11.39
C PRO A 162 8.86 -6.51 12.06
N THR A 163 8.98 -6.75 13.37
CA THR A 163 8.04 -7.58 14.12
C THR A 163 6.73 -6.84 14.33
N GLN A 164 6.80 -5.59 14.77
CA GLN A 164 5.64 -4.73 14.96
C GLN A 164 4.89 -4.45 13.65
N ILE A 165 5.62 -4.30 12.52
CA ILE A 165 5.02 -4.18 11.18
C ILE A 165 4.16 -5.41 10.87
N ARG A 166 4.70 -6.63 11.08
CA ARG A 166 3.97 -7.88 10.85
C ARG A 166 2.72 -7.98 11.71
N GLU A 167 2.83 -7.64 12.99
CA GLU A 167 1.72 -7.64 13.94
C GLU A 167 0.63 -6.64 13.53
N THR A 168 1.01 -5.41 13.21
CA THR A 168 0.06 -4.37 12.76
C THR A 168 -0.66 -4.80 11.48
N ARG A 169 0.05 -5.41 10.52
CA ARG A 169 -0.55 -5.93 9.29
C ARG A 169 -1.51 -7.10 9.56
N SER A 170 -1.18 -8.01 10.48
CA SER A 170 -2.10 -9.08 10.89
C SER A 170 -3.38 -8.50 11.46
N LEU A 171 -3.23 -7.54 12.37
CA LEU A 171 -4.37 -6.85 12.99
C LEU A 171 -5.26 -6.15 11.94
N ILE A 172 -4.67 -5.41 10.99
CA ILE A 172 -5.44 -4.75 9.91
C ILE A 172 -6.23 -5.78 9.09
N ARG A 173 -5.64 -6.93 8.76
CA ARG A 173 -6.33 -8.00 8.03
C ARG A 173 -7.47 -8.63 8.82
N GLU A 174 -7.30 -8.78 10.13
CA GLU A 174 -8.34 -9.29 11.04
C GLU A 174 -9.53 -8.32 11.20
N LEU A 175 -9.32 -7.04 10.92
CA LEU A 175 -10.38 -6.02 10.96
C LEU A 175 -11.23 -5.97 9.68
N ALA A 176 -10.70 -6.45 8.55
CA ALA A 176 -11.35 -6.33 7.23
C ALA A 176 -12.76 -6.95 7.13
N PRO A 177 -13.07 -8.10 7.77
CA PRO A 177 -14.43 -8.66 7.69
C PRO A 177 -15.51 -7.73 8.26
N ASP A 178 -15.14 -6.87 9.22
CA ASP A 178 -16.07 -5.97 9.92
C ASP A 178 -15.99 -4.53 9.41
N HIS A 179 -14.93 -4.17 8.67
CA HIS A 179 -14.63 -2.78 8.30
C HIS A 179 -14.10 -2.67 6.88
N THR A 180 -14.49 -1.63 6.16
CA THR A 180 -13.80 -1.19 4.95
C THR A 180 -12.56 -0.41 5.35
N VAL A 181 -11.38 -0.77 4.81
CA VAL A 181 -10.11 -0.19 5.23
C VAL A 181 -9.42 0.53 4.08
N ILE A 182 -9.05 1.79 4.28
CA ILE A 182 -8.13 2.53 3.41
C ILE A 182 -6.85 2.77 4.23
N LEU A 183 -5.73 2.25 3.76
CA LEU A 183 -4.43 2.54 4.38
C LEU A 183 -3.49 3.22 3.39
N SER A 184 -2.80 4.26 3.83
CA SER A 184 -1.71 4.85 3.04
C SER A 184 -0.37 4.21 3.40
N SER A 185 0.50 4.09 2.41
CA SER A 185 1.91 3.76 2.61
C SER A 185 2.76 4.27 1.45
N HIS A 186 4.05 4.46 1.70
CA HIS A 186 5.05 4.66 0.67
C HIS A 186 5.90 3.40 0.44
N ILE A 187 5.60 2.31 1.15
CA ILE A 187 6.33 1.04 1.13
C ILE A 187 5.48 -0.01 0.44
N LEU A 188 5.84 -0.35 -0.80
CA LEU A 188 5.09 -1.27 -1.64
C LEU A 188 4.93 -2.68 -1.03
N PRO A 189 5.99 -3.36 -0.52
CA PRO A 189 5.84 -4.68 0.09
C PRO A 189 4.83 -4.74 1.25
N GLU A 190 4.63 -3.64 1.97
CA GLU A 190 3.63 -3.58 3.05
C GLU A 190 2.21 -3.59 2.50
N VAL A 191 1.98 -2.81 1.44
CA VAL A 191 0.68 -2.72 0.78
C VAL A 191 0.34 -4.02 0.07
N GLU A 192 1.28 -4.61 -0.67
CA GLU A 192 1.10 -5.91 -1.35
C GLU A 192 0.71 -7.03 -0.38
N ALA A 193 1.33 -7.05 0.79
CA ALA A 193 1.08 -8.11 1.76
C ALA A 193 -0.21 -7.91 2.58
N THR A 194 -0.83 -6.72 2.52
CA THR A 194 -1.97 -6.36 3.38
C THR A 194 -3.25 -6.13 2.58
N CYS A 195 -3.14 -5.53 1.40
CA CYS A 195 -4.26 -5.00 0.64
C CYS A 195 -4.71 -5.93 -0.48
N GLN A 196 -6.02 -5.98 -0.70
CA GLN A 196 -6.63 -6.70 -1.83
C GLN A 196 -6.46 -5.91 -3.12
N ARG A 197 -6.45 -4.58 -3.04
CA ARG A 197 -6.26 -3.67 -4.15
C ARG A 197 -5.34 -2.50 -3.77
N ILE A 198 -4.56 -2.05 -4.73
CA ILE A 198 -3.63 -0.95 -4.61
C ILE A 198 -4.07 0.17 -5.54
N ILE A 199 -4.08 1.39 -5.02
CA ILE A 199 -4.25 2.63 -5.78
C ILE A 199 -2.93 3.36 -5.70
N ILE A 200 -2.28 3.56 -6.84
CA ILE A 200 -0.99 4.27 -6.93
C ILE A 200 -1.24 5.72 -7.29
N ILE A 201 -0.75 6.62 -6.44
CA ILE A 201 -0.81 8.07 -6.65
C ILE A 201 0.61 8.66 -6.80
N HIS A 202 0.78 9.54 -7.79
CA HIS A 202 2.02 10.28 -8.01
C HIS A 202 1.71 11.70 -8.48
N LYS A 203 2.40 12.71 -7.92
CA LYS A 203 2.20 14.15 -8.25
C LYS A 203 0.70 14.55 -8.27
N GLY A 204 -0.07 14.06 -7.28
CA GLY A 204 -1.51 14.34 -7.15
C GLY A 204 -2.43 13.58 -8.09
N LYS A 205 -1.94 12.73 -8.98
CA LYS A 205 -2.74 11.98 -9.96
C LYS A 205 -2.75 10.48 -9.66
N LEU A 206 -3.87 9.82 -9.98
CA LEU A 206 -3.91 8.36 -9.99
C LEU A 206 -3.15 7.85 -11.22
N VAL A 207 -2.17 6.98 -10.98
CA VAL A 207 -1.34 6.39 -12.04
C VAL A 207 -1.80 5.00 -12.40
N ALA A 208 -2.15 4.19 -11.40
CA ALA A 208 -2.65 2.83 -11.60
C ALA A 208 -3.56 2.43 -10.44
N SER A 209 -4.46 1.47 -10.70
CA SER A 209 -5.26 0.80 -9.68
C SER A 209 -5.54 -0.63 -10.13
N GLY A 210 -5.45 -1.58 -9.19
CA GLY A 210 -5.72 -3.00 -9.42
C GLY A 210 -5.27 -3.85 -8.24
N SER A 211 -5.57 -5.15 -8.27
CA SER A 211 -4.96 -6.12 -7.37
C SER A 211 -3.44 -6.20 -7.60
N PRO A 212 -2.65 -6.68 -6.63
CA PRO A 212 -1.22 -6.89 -6.83
C PRO A 212 -0.90 -7.75 -8.07
N SER A 213 -1.73 -8.77 -8.36
CA SER A 213 -1.59 -9.63 -9.55
C SER A 213 -1.84 -8.88 -10.85
N GLU A 214 -2.97 -8.15 -10.94
CA GLU A 214 -3.31 -7.35 -12.12
C GLU A 214 -2.26 -6.28 -12.42
N LEU A 215 -1.72 -5.63 -11.37
CA LEU A 215 -0.67 -4.63 -11.54
C LEU A 215 0.63 -5.27 -12.06
N ARG A 216 1.01 -6.47 -11.57
CA ARG A 216 2.16 -7.22 -12.09
C ARG A 216 1.98 -7.65 -13.55
N GLU A 217 0.78 -8.08 -13.92
CA GLU A 217 0.47 -8.46 -15.30
C GLU A 217 0.62 -7.28 -16.27
N ARG A 218 0.10 -6.10 -15.91
CA ARG A 218 0.25 -4.88 -16.72
C ARG A 218 1.69 -4.44 -16.91
N ILE A 219 2.59 -4.76 -15.95
CA ILE A 219 4.01 -4.45 -16.04
C ILE A 219 4.73 -5.46 -16.94
N SER A 220 4.18 -6.67 -17.02
CA SER A 220 4.75 -7.80 -17.77
C SER A 220 4.46 -7.70 -19.28
N GLU A 221 4.25 -6.50 -19.85
CA GLU A 221 4.30 -6.31 -21.30
C GLU A 221 5.70 -6.66 -21.83
N GLY A 222 5.86 -7.95 -22.19
CA GLY A 222 7.11 -8.61 -22.53
C GLY A 222 7.59 -9.54 -21.41
N ALA A 223 7.62 -10.83 -21.69
CA ALA A 223 8.20 -11.81 -20.79
C ALA A 223 9.72 -11.61 -20.79
N LYS A 224 10.28 -11.06 -19.70
CA LYS A 224 11.72 -11.05 -19.51
C LYS A 224 12.15 -12.38 -18.89
N VAL A 225 13.01 -13.09 -19.60
CA VAL A 225 13.59 -14.37 -19.13
C VAL A 225 15.06 -14.16 -18.79
N ILE A 226 15.44 -14.58 -17.61
CA ILE A 226 16.85 -14.65 -17.20
C ILE A 226 17.31 -16.09 -17.32
N ALA A 227 18.46 -16.29 -17.97
CA ALA A 227 19.11 -17.58 -18.06
C ALA A 227 20.61 -17.45 -17.77
N GLU A 228 21.19 -18.45 -17.11
CA GLU A 228 22.63 -18.61 -17.00
C GLU A 228 23.07 -19.89 -17.70
N ILE A 229 23.78 -19.73 -18.81
CA ILE A 229 24.16 -20.80 -19.74
C ILE A 229 25.67 -20.82 -19.88
N LYS A 230 26.28 -22.02 -19.91
CA LYS A 230 27.71 -22.18 -20.06
C LYS A 230 28.11 -22.05 -21.54
N GLY A 231 28.92 -21.04 -21.88
CA GLY A 231 29.43 -20.81 -23.23
C GLY A 231 29.80 -19.35 -23.47
N ALA A 232 30.10 -18.99 -24.72
CA ALA A 232 30.46 -17.63 -25.09
C ALA A 232 29.23 -16.74 -25.24
N PRO A 233 29.26 -15.49 -24.71
CA PRO A 233 28.13 -14.58 -24.77
C PRO A 233 27.61 -14.29 -26.17
N ASP A 234 28.53 -14.11 -27.12
CA ASP A 234 28.21 -13.82 -28.52
C ASP A 234 27.47 -14.96 -29.20
N GLU A 235 27.92 -16.20 -28.98
CA GLU A 235 27.34 -17.39 -29.58
C GLU A 235 25.93 -17.66 -29.01
N ILE A 236 25.81 -17.63 -27.69
CA ILE A 236 24.53 -17.90 -27.00
C ILE A 236 23.53 -16.76 -27.30
N GLY A 237 23.99 -15.50 -27.22
CA GLY A 237 23.17 -14.35 -27.51
C GLY A 237 22.64 -14.32 -28.96
N ALA A 238 23.49 -14.68 -29.94
CA ALA A 238 23.11 -14.78 -31.35
C ALA A 238 22.03 -15.88 -31.57
N ALA A 239 22.19 -17.02 -30.94
CA ALA A 239 21.27 -18.13 -31.05
C ALA A 239 19.88 -17.78 -30.43
N VAL A 240 19.88 -17.15 -29.28
CA VAL A 240 18.64 -16.76 -28.60
C VAL A 240 17.91 -15.62 -29.33
N ARG A 241 18.63 -14.67 -29.94
CA ARG A 241 18.03 -13.61 -30.79
C ARG A 241 17.25 -14.14 -31.98
N GLN A 242 17.59 -15.34 -32.48
CA GLN A 242 16.89 -15.97 -33.60
C GLN A 242 15.59 -16.68 -33.23
N LEU A 243 15.28 -16.80 -31.93
CA LEU A 243 14.06 -17.44 -31.48
C LEU A 243 12.81 -16.57 -31.81
N PRO A 244 11.73 -17.19 -32.26
CA PRO A 244 10.48 -16.46 -32.56
C PRO A 244 9.96 -15.72 -31.32
N GLY A 245 9.62 -14.46 -31.50
CA GLY A 245 9.04 -13.63 -30.43
C GLY A 245 10.05 -12.91 -29.53
N VAL A 246 11.35 -13.11 -29.73
CA VAL A 246 12.40 -12.35 -29.03
C VAL A 246 12.47 -10.93 -29.60
N THR A 247 12.44 -9.92 -28.73
CA THR A 247 12.56 -8.51 -29.08
C THR A 247 13.90 -7.91 -28.70
N ASP A 248 14.50 -8.36 -27.61
CA ASP A 248 15.83 -7.93 -27.16
C ASP A 248 16.56 -9.05 -26.42
N VAL A 249 17.91 -9.08 -26.53
CA VAL A 249 18.79 -10.00 -25.82
C VAL A 249 20.04 -9.29 -25.38
N GLN A 250 20.24 -9.22 -24.09
CA GLN A 250 21.48 -8.80 -23.45
C GLN A 250 22.22 -10.03 -22.92
N ALA A 251 23.49 -10.18 -23.30
CA ALA A 251 24.33 -11.30 -22.90
C ALA A 251 25.62 -10.76 -22.30
N GLU A 252 25.93 -11.14 -21.08
CA GLU A 252 27.15 -10.74 -20.37
C GLU A 252 27.83 -11.96 -19.74
N ARG A 253 29.18 -11.93 -19.67
CA ARG A 253 29.93 -12.98 -19.01
C ARG A 253 30.04 -12.73 -17.52
N ARG A 254 29.63 -13.74 -16.73
CA ARG A 254 29.68 -13.68 -15.26
C ARG A 254 30.15 -15.01 -14.70
N ASP A 255 31.28 -15.01 -13.98
CA ASP A 255 31.84 -16.20 -13.30
C ASP A 255 31.98 -17.47 -14.17
N GLY A 256 32.41 -17.32 -15.44
CA GLY A 256 32.54 -18.42 -16.38
C GLY A 256 31.25 -18.90 -17.05
N TRP A 257 30.11 -18.25 -16.76
CA TRP A 257 28.79 -18.44 -17.37
C TRP A 257 28.38 -17.22 -18.16
N THR A 258 27.49 -17.41 -19.10
CA THR A 258 26.81 -16.31 -19.79
C THR A 258 25.46 -16.08 -19.17
N ARG A 259 25.28 -14.91 -18.58
CA ARG A 259 23.96 -14.43 -18.11
C ARG A 259 23.26 -13.75 -19.28
N LEU A 260 22.05 -14.24 -19.56
CA LEU A 260 21.15 -13.69 -20.59
C LEU A 260 19.98 -12.98 -19.92
N ALA A 261 19.63 -11.81 -20.43
CA ALA A 261 18.34 -11.17 -20.19
C ALA A 261 17.62 -11.09 -21.55
N VAL A 262 16.56 -11.86 -21.70
CA VAL A 262 15.80 -12.00 -22.95
C VAL A 262 14.44 -11.34 -22.77
N VAL A 263 14.12 -10.34 -23.60
CA VAL A 263 12.80 -9.74 -23.67
C VAL A 263 12.06 -10.35 -24.84
N ALA A 264 10.84 -10.85 -24.60
CA ALA A 264 10.05 -11.54 -25.61
C ALA A 264 8.55 -11.25 -25.44
N ALA A 265 7.78 -11.43 -26.51
CA ALA A 265 6.31 -11.26 -26.50
C ALA A 265 5.59 -12.31 -25.63
N SER A 266 6.23 -13.47 -25.38
CA SER A 266 5.68 -14.58 -24.57
C SER A 266 6.78 -15.23 -23.74
N ASP A 267 6.39 -16.13 -22.83
CA ASP A 267 7.35 -16.91 -22.03
C ASP A 267 8.12 -17.90 -22.91
N LEU A 268 9.40 -17.64 -23.08
CA LEU A 268 10.31 -18.46 -23.90
C LEU A 268 11.18 -19.41 -23.09
N ARG A 269 10.93 -19.65 -21.81
CA ARG A 269 11.76 -20.52 -20.99
C ARG A 269 11.91 -21.92 -21.57
N GLU A 270 10.82 -22.53 -22.03
CA GLU A 270 10.85 -23.86 -22.65
C GLU A 270 11.69 -23.86 -23.94
N THR A 271 11.48 -22.87 -24.81
CA THR A 271 12.22 -22.76 -26.07
C THR A 271 13.70 -22.51 -25.86
N ILE A 272 14.07 -21.69 -24.87
CA ILE A 272 15.47 -21.44 -24.49
C ILE A 272 16.13 -22.71 -23.92
N ALA A 273 15.40 -23.44 -23.04
CA ALA A 273 15.90 -24.69 -22.47
C ALA A 273 16.14 -25.74 -23.57
N GLN A 274 15.21 -25.87 -24.51
CA GLN A 274 15.31 -26.83 -25.63
C GLN A 274 16.43 -26.46 -26.58
N THR A 275 16.65 -25.17 -26.84
CA THR A 275 17.78 -24.67 -27.65
C THR A 275 19.10 -24.96 -26.98
N ALA A 276 19.22 -24.70 -25.67
CA ALA A 276 20.43 -25.01 -24.91
C ALA A 276 20.75 -26.51 -24.90
N PHE A 277 19.74 -27.35 -24.69
CA PHE A 277 19.89 -28.81 -24.72
C PHE A 277 20.36 -29.30 -26.10
N THR A 278 19.75 -28.85 -27.18
CA THR A 278 20.11 -29.26 -28.56
C THR A 278 21.52 -28.85 -28.92
N ARG A 279 22.04 -27.76 -28.37
CA ARG A 279 23.40 -27.27 -28.60
C ARG A 279 24.43 -27.81 -27.59
N GLY A 280 24.02 -28.65 -26.65
CA GLY A 280 24.87 -29.22 -25.61
C GLY A 280 25.35 -28.20 -24.57
N TRP A 281 24.64 -27.09 -24.40
CA TRP A 281 24.97 -26.08 -23.40
C TRP A 281 24.41 -26.44 -22.03
N ALA A 282 25.23 -26.34 -20.99
CA ALA A 282 24.75 -26.50 -19.63
C ALA A 282 23.98 -25.25 -19.17
N VAL A 283 22.83 -25.44 -18.57
CA VAL A 283 21.99 -24.38 -17.99
C VAL A 283 22.06 -24.49 -16.47
N ARG A 284 22.43 -23.41 -15.79
CA ARG A 284 22.49 -23.30 -14.33
C ARG A 284 21.25 -22.65 -13.75
N GLU A 285 20.71 -21.68 -14.47
CA GLU A 285 19.56 -20.91 -14.05
C GLU A 285 18.67 -20.59 -15.24
N LEU A 286 17.36 -20.70 -15.05
CA LEU A 286 16.37 -20.31 -16.06
C LEU A 286 15.07 -19.96 -15.35
N HIS A 287 14.75 -18.68 -15.29
CA HIS A 287 13.52 -18.22 -14.68
C HIS A 287 12.92 -17.03 -15.45
N ARG A 288 11.62 -16.82 -15.27
CA ARG A 288 10.98 -15.60 -15.71
C ARG A 288 11.33 -14.49 -14.72
N ASP A 289 11.93 -13.44 -15.19
CA ASP A 289 12.12 -12.21 -14.43
C ASP A 289 10.74 -11.50 -14.44
N ALA A 290 9.94 -11.81 -13.44
CA ALA A 290 8.70 -11.07 -13.24
C ALA A 290 9.10 -9.65 -12.84
N ALA A 291 8.80 -8.67 -13.70
CA ALA A 291 8.98 -7.27 -13.36
C ALA A 291 8.38 -7.04 -11.96
N SER A 292 9.20 -6.61 -11.02
CA SER A 292 8.71 -6.39 -9.68
C SER A 292 7.79 -5.17 -9.69
N LEU A 293 6.75 -5.19 -8.89
CA LEU A 293 5.95 -3.97 -8.66
C LEU A 293 6.82 -2.83 -8.13
N GLU A 294 7.97 -3.14 -7.50
CA GLU A 294 8.96 -2.14 -7.09
C GLU A 294 9.60 -1.45 -8.29
N ASP A 295 10.03 -2.21 -9.33
CA ASP A 295 10.58 -1.62 -10.56
C ASP A 295 9.56 -0.74 -11.26
N PHE A 296 8.30 -1.15 -11.27
CA PHE A 296 7.21 -0.34 -11.82
C PHE A 296 7.01 0.93 -11.01
N PHE A 297 6.94 0.82 -9.70
CA PHE A 297 6.81 1.96 -8.82
C PHE A 297 7.98 2.93 -8.98
N VAL A 298 9.21 2.40 -9.06
CA VAL A 298 10.41 3.20 -9.34
C VAL A 298 10.31 3.87 -10.72
N LYS A 299 9.92 3.17 -11.77
CA LYS A 299 9.72 3.75 -13.11
C LYS A 299 8.69 4.87 -13.14
N ILE A 300 7.55 4.69 -12.43
CA ILE A 300 6.53 5.74 -12.31
C ILE A 300 7.09 6.96 -11.60
N VAL A 301 7.86 6.76 -10.52
CA VAL A 301 8.41 7.85 -9.71
C VAL A 301 9.57 8.55 -10.44
N THR A 302 10.43 7.81 -11.16
CA THR A 302 11.60 8.35 -11.87
C THR A 302 11.28 8.80 -13.30
N GLY A 303 10.46 8.07 -14.05
CA GLY A 303 10.07 8.42 -15.42
C GLY A 303 9.19 9.66 -15.53
N ALA A 304 8.67 10.17 -14.42
CA ALA A 304 8.05 11.49 -14.35
C ALA A 304 9.07 12.65 -14.36
N HIS A 305 10.37 12.37 -14.26
CA HIS A 305 11.44 13.38 -14.40
C HIS A 305 11.95 13.58 -15.83
N GLU A 306 11.59 12.70 -16.78
CA GLU A 306 12.06 12.80 -18.19
C GLU A 306 11.08 13.55 -19.12
N GLN A 307 9.99 14.11 -18.59
CA GLN A 307 8.97 14.83 -19.38
C GLN A 307 8.70 16.27 -18.89
N GLU A 308 9.66 16.93 -18.23
CA GLU A 308 9.63 18.38 -17.98
C GLU A 308 10.66 19.11 -18.83
#